data_cbe282f3ebf485070af8d51714e71e23
#
_entry.id   cbe282f3ebf485070af8d51714e71e23
#
_cell.length_a   1.000
_cell.length_b   1.000
_cell.length_c   1.000
_cell.angle_alpha   90.00
_cell.angle_beta   90.00
_cell.angle_gamma   90.00
#
_symmetry.space_group_name_H-M   'P 1'
#
loop_
_entity.id
_entity.type
_entity.pdbx_description
1 polymer ?
#
loop_
_entity_poly.entity_id
_entity_poly.type
_entity_poly.pdbx_seq_one_letter_code
_entity_poly.pdbx_strand_id
1 'polypeptide(L)'
;MLAEFARHGATWMHMVDLDGAKAGRVAQIEIIADLVKKSGLNIEVGGGIRTTEDVDKLFRAGVKRIVVGSLCVSNPDLVNDWFRRFGADSIVLDADNIPRIRTHGWQEESKLSIYDVLDNYPLAKHVLCTDIAVDGTLEGASLALYAQMLKKLPQLEIIASGGVGSIEDIYKLNELGVHGVVVGKAIYEGKIDLAELLNFNNKT
;
A
#
# COMPACT_ATOMS: atom_id res chain seq x y z
N MET A 1 -1.17 -20.06 7.45
CA MET A 1 -1.38 -18.59 7.42
C MET A 1 -2.19 -18.16 6.18
N LEU A 2 -1.70 -18.19 4.90
CA LEU A 2 -2.47 -17.73 3.73
C LEU A 2 -3.81 -18.43 3.55
N ALA A 3 -3.83 -19.76 3.62
CA ALA A 3 -5.07 -20.55 3.57
C ALA A 3 -6.03 -20.23 4.73
N GLU A 4 -5.53 -19.68 5.80
CA GLU A 4 -6.32 -19.23 6.95
C GLU A 4 -6.98 -17.87 6.64
N PHE A 5 -6.24 -16.92 6.10
CA PHE A 5 -6.81 -15.66 5.63
C PHE A 5 -7.94 -15.91 4.62
N ALA A 6 -7.70 -16.75 3.60
CA ALA A 6 -8.71 -17.08 2.61
C ALA A 6 -9.94 -17.80 3.21
N ARG A 7 -9.73 -18.73 4.15
CA ARG A 7 -10.84 -19.44 4.83
C ARG A 7 -11.72 -18.52 5.66
N HIS A 8 -11.16 -17.46 6.22
CA HIS A 8 -11.90 -16.44 6.95
C HIS A 8 -12.53 -15.37 6.06
N GLY A 9 -12.36 -15.44 4.73
CA GLY A 9 -13.01 -14.55 3.79
C GLY A 9 -12.20 -13.30 3.40
N ALA A 10 -10.89 -13.28 3.66
CA ALA A 10 -10.03 -12.25 3.11
C ALA A 10 -10.12 -12.24 1.58
N THR A 11 -10.14 -11.05 0.98
CA THR A 11 -10.19 -10.88 -0.47
C THR A 11 -8.90 -10.25 -1.02
N TRP A 12 -8.19 -9.49 -0.19
CA TRP A 12 -6.94 -8.82 -0.54
C TRP A 12 -5.81 -9.17 0.43
N MET A 13 -4.58 -9.12 -0.09
CA MET A 13 -3.36 -9.22 0.69
C MET A 13 -2.35 -8.20 0.18
N HIS A 14 -1.81 -7.41 1.11
CA HIS A 14 -0.66 -6.56 0.86
C HIS A 14 0.64 -7.32 1.15
N MET A 15 1.60 -7.26 0.23
CA MET A 15 2.90 -7.91 0.36
C MET A 15 4.03 -6.94 0.01
N VAL A 16 5.14 -7.05 0.73
CA VAL A 16 6.36 -6.32 0.42
C VAL A 16 7.51 -7.29 0.18
N ASP A 17 8.10 -7.25 -1.02
CA ASP A 17 9.37 -7.92 -1.33
C ASP A 17 10.51 -7.12 -0.68
N LEU A 18 10.81 -7.43 0.57
CA LEU A 18 11.85 -6.74 1.34
C LEU A 18 13.24 -6.94 0.73
N ASP A 19 13.51 -8.13 0.21
CA ASP A 19 14.77 -8.41 -0.50
C ASP A 19 14.83 -7.62 -1.80
N GLY A 20 13.71 -7.52 -2.49
CA GLY A 20 13.58 -6.70 -3.70
C GLY A 20 13.77 -5.22 -3.41
N ALA A 21 13.14 -4.69 -2.36
CA ALA A 21 13.31 -3.30 -1.93
C ALA A 21 14.79 -2.98 -1.67
N LYS A 22 15.50 -3.89 -1.00
CA LYS A 22 16.93 -3.78 -0.70
C LYS A 22 17.82 -3.93 -1.92
N ALA A 23 17.46 -4.83 -2.84
CA ALA A 23 18.22 -5.12 -4.06
C ALA A 23 17.93 -4.15 -5.22
N GLY A 24 16.89 -3.33 -5.13
CA GLY A 24 16.44 -2.43 -6.21
C GLY A 24 15.88 -3.17 -7.43
N ARG A 25 15.37 -4.39 -7.27
CA ARG A 25 14.74 -5.22 -8.30
C ARG A 25 13.81 -6.24 -7.64
N VAL A 26 12.81 -6.75 -8.34
CA VAL A 26 11.97 -7.84 -7.82
C VAL A 26 12.86 -9.07 -7.58
N ALA A 27 12.92 -9.55 -6.33
CA ALA A 27 13.77 -10.66 -5.91
C ALA A 27 12.99 -11.97 -5.68
N GLN A 28 11.74 -11.88 -5.21
CA GLN A 28 10.96 -13.02 -4.73
C GLN A 28 9.84 -13.45 -5.70
N ILE A 29 10.04 -13.27 -7.01
CA ILE A 29 8.99 -13.52 -8.02
C ILE A 29 8.38 -14.93 -7.96
N GLU A 30 9.20 -15.95 -7.72
CA GLU A 30 8.75 -17.34 -7.65
C GLU A 30 7.87 -17.58 -6.41
N ILE A 31 8.26 -17.01 -5.28
CA ILE A 31 7.48 -17.08 -4.04
C ILE A 31 6.15 -16.34 -4.21
N ILE A 32 6.18 -15.14 -4.79
CA ILE A 32 4.98 -14.34 -5.06
C ILE A 32 4.02 -15.12 -5.97
N ALA A 33 4.52 -15.72 -7.06
CA ALA A 33 3.71 -16.52 -7.98
C ALA A 33 3.07 -17.74 -7.30
N ASP A 34 3.82 -18.44 -6.44
CA ASP A 34 3.31 -19.58 -5.68
C ASP A 34 2.21 -19.16 -4.68
N LEU A 35 2.39 -18.02 -4.01
CA LEU A 35 1.42 -17.46 -3.08
C LEU A 35 0.14 -17.02 -3.79
N VAL A 36 0.25 -16.31 -4.92
CA VAL A 36 -0.90 -15.93 -5.75
C VAL A 36 -1.72 -17.17 -6.13
N LYS A 37 -1.06 -18.21 -6.64
CA LYS A 37 -1.70 -19.43 -7.08
C LYS A 37 -2.40 -20.20 -5.95
N LYS A 38 -1.80 -20.23 -4.75
CA LYS A 38 -2.29 -21.04 -3.62
C LYS A 38 -3.31 -20.30 -2.76
N SER A 39 -3.26 -18.98 -2.69
CA SER A 39 -4.12 -18.22 -1.79
C SER A 39 -5.53 -17.99 -2.32
N GLY A 40 -5.70 -17.82 -3.62
CA GLY A 40 -6.95 -17.35 -4.24
C GLY A 40 -7.28 -15.89 -3.91
N LEU A 41 -6.37 -15.15 -3.26
CA LEU A 41 -6.54 -13.75 -2.88
C LEU A 41 -6.11 -12.82 -4.02
N ASN A 42 -6.68 -11.62 -4.04
CA ASN A 42 -6.11 -10.53 -4.80
C ASN A 42 -4.85 -10.05 -4.06
N ILE A 43 -3.71 -10.12 -4.71
CA ILE A 43 -2.44 -9.73 -4.10
C ILE A 43 -1.98 -8.41 -4.71
N GLU A 44 -1.63 -7.45 -3.85
CA GLU A 44 -0.85 -6.27 -4.21
C GLU A 44 0.57 -6.43 -3.66
N VAL A 45 1.56 -6.04 -4.47
CA VAL A 45 2.98 -6.25 -4.16
C VAL A 45 3.75 -4.96 -4.30
N GLY A 46 4.50 -4.60 -3.26
CA GLY A 46 5.52 -3.55 -3.27
C GLY A 46 6.92 -4.12 -3.08
N GLY A 47 7.94 -3.28 -3.29
CA GLY A 47 9.33 -3.62 -3.06
C GLY A 47 10.12 -3.98 -4.33
N GLY A 48 11.14 -3.17 -4.63
CA GLY A 48 12.11 -3.44 -5.70
C GLY A 48 11.65 -3.21 -7.13
N ILE A 49 10.41 -2.81 -7.39
CA ILE A 49 9.87 -2.61 -8.74
C ILE A 49 10.52 -1.38 -9.37
N ARG A 50 11.31 -1.58 -10.44
CA ARG A 50 12.09 -0.52 -11.08
C ARG A 50 11.94 -0.47 -12.60
N THR A 51 11.51 -1.56 -13.22
CA THR A 51 11.44 -1.69 -14.67
C THR A 51 10.08 -2.19 -15.13
N THR A 52 9.73 -1.89 -16.38
CA THR A 52 8.50 -2.44 -16.99
C THR A 52 8.54 -3.98 -17.04
N GLU A 53 9.74 -4.57 -17.14
CA GLU A 53 9.90 -6.03 -17.09
C GLU A 53 9.51 -6.61 -15.73
N ASP A 54 9.86 -5.92 -14.62
CA ASP A 54 9.44 -6.32 -13.27
C ASP A 54 7.91 -6.31 -13.17
N VAL A 55 7.27 -5.25 -13.67
CA VAL A 55 5.81 -5.11 -13.70
C VAL A 55 5.16 -6.23 -14.52
N ASP A 56 5.67 -6.48 -15.73
CA ASP A 56 5.17 -7.56 -16.58
C ASP A 56 5.30 -8.94 -15.91
N LYS A 57 6.42 -9.21 -15.22
CA LYS A 57 6.62 -10.47 -14.48
C LYS A 57 5.59 -10.64 -13.36
N LEU A 58 5.36 -9.59 -12.57
CA LEU A 58 4.39 -9.62 -11.47
C LEU A 58 2.96 -9.85 -11.97
N PHE A 59 2.53 -9.14 -13.01
CA PHE A 59 1.19 -9.34 -13.58
C PHE A 59 1.02 -10.70 -14.24
N ARG A 60 2.05 -11.23 -14.92
CA ARG A 60 2.03 -12.63 -15.43
C ARG A 60 1.97 -13.65 -14.31
N ALA A 61 2.53 -13.37 -13.14
CA ALA A 61 2.41 -14.20 -11.95
C ALA A 61 1.01 -14.14 -11.31
N GLY A 62 0.14 -13.22 -11.77
CA GLY A 62 -1.24 -13.07 -11.31
C GLY A 62 -1.44 -12.04 -10.20
N VAL A 63 -0.41 -11.23 -9.90
CA VAL A 63 -0.53 -10.07 -9.02
C VAL A 63 -1.59 -9.12 -9.57
N LYS A 64 -2.43 -8.55 -8.71
CA LYS A 64 -3.53 -7.65 -9.10
C LYS A 64 -3.12 -6.19 -9.10
N ARG A 65 -2.27 -5.79 -8.16
CA ARG A 65 -1.76 -4.43 -8.03
C ARG A 65 -0.28 -4.44 -7.72
N ILE A 66 0.43 -3.46 -8.24
CA ILE A 66 1.79 -3.12 -7.81
C ILE A 66 1.77 -1.86 -6.98
N VAL A 67 2.62 -1.81 -5.96
CA VAL A 67 2.81 -0.65 -5.10
C VAL A 67 4.15 0.01 -5.46
N VAL A 68 4.08 1.27 -5.87
CA VAL A 68 5.22 2.01 -6.42
C VAL A 68 5.54 3.20 -5.54
N GLY A 69 6.70 3.16 -4.89
CA GLY A 69 7.16 4.21 -3.97
C GLY A 69 8.19 5.15 -4.61
N SER A 70 9.46 5.02 -4.26
CA SER A 70 10.53 5.95 -4.64
C SER A 70 10.64 6.26 -6.14
N LEU A 71 10.16 5.36 -7.01
CA LEU A 71 10.14 5.58 -8.45
C LEU A 71 9.16 6.70 -8.85
N CYS A 72 8.10 6.94 -8.06
CA CYS A 72 7.17 8.05 -8.29
C CYS A 72 7.86 9.41 -8.27
N VAL A 73 8.96 9.54 -7.54
CA VAL A 73 9.76 10.77 -7.50
C VAL A 73 10.90 10.74 -8.50
N SER A 74 11.58 9.59 -8.63
CA SER A 74 12.81 9.50 -9.43
C SER A 74 12.58 9.32 -10.92
N ASN A 75 11.44 8.77 -11.35
CA ASN A 75 11.10 8.57 -12.76
C ASN A 75 9.57 8.60 -13.00
N PRO A 76 8.92 9.77 -12.86
CA PRO A 76 7.48 9.90 -12.99
C PRO A 76 6.96 9.55 -14.39
N ASP A 77 7.74 9.79 -15.44
CA ASP A 77 7.35 9.47 -16.82
C ASP A 77 7.14 7.97 -17.00
N LEU A 78 8.04 7.15 -16.47
CA LEU A 78 7.92 5.70 -16.53
C LEU A 78 6.68 5.20 -15.78
N VAL A 79 6.39 5.77 -14.60
CA VAL A 79 5.20 5.38 -13.83
C VAL A 79 3.92 5.82 -14.55
N ASN A 80 3.91 6.99 -15.19
CA ASN A 80 2.79 7.43 -16.02
C ASN A 80 2.60 6.52 -17.25
N ASP A 81 3.67 6.00 -17.84
CA ASP A 81 3.57 5.00 -18.91
C ASP A 81 2.95 3.70 -18.41
N TRP A 82 3.26 3.29 -17.18
CA TRP A 82 2.62 2.12 -16.57
C TRP A 82 1.12 2.34 -16.33
N PHE A 83 0.68 3.51 -15.87
CA PHE A 83 -0.73 3.84 -15.76
C PHE A 83 -1.46 3.73 -17.11
N ARG A 84 -0.85 4.22 -18.19
CA ARG A 84 -1.40 4.11 -19.56
C ARG A 84 -1.48 2.67 -20.05
N ARG A 85 -0.47 1.85 -19.71
CA ARG A 85 -0.35 0.48 -20.19
C ARG A 85 -1.17 -0.51 -19.39
N PHE A 86 -1.18 -0.40 -18.06
CA PHE A 86 -1.75 -1.40 -17.16
C PHE A 86 -3.05 -0.94 -16.48
N GLY A 87 -3.40 0.33 -16.60
CA GLY A 87 -4.61 0.92 -16.04
C GLY A 87 -4.47 1.36 -14.57
N ALA A 88 -5.38 2.28 -14.19
CA ALA A 88 -5.38 2.92 -12.88
C ALA A 88 -5.63 1.94 -11.71
N ASP A 89 -6.44 0.90 -11.95
CA ASP A 89 -6.77 -0.10 -10.93
C ASP A 89 -5.62 -1.04 -10.56
N SER A 90 -4.55 -1.06 -11.39
CA SER A 90 -3.43 -1.98 -11.23
C SER A 90 -2.23 -1.37 -10.50
N ILE A 91 -2.26 -0.07 -10.22
CA ILE A 91 -1.13 0.67 -9.65
C ILE A 91 -1.57 1.44 -8.42
N VAL A 92 -0.82 1.25 -7.34
CA VAL A 92 -0.95 2.00 -6.09
C VAL A 92 0.31 2.87 -5.94
N LEU A 93 0.13 4.16 -5.77
CA LEU A 93 1.24 5.06 -5.44
C LEU A 93 1.50 4.98 -3.93
N ASP A 94 2.74 4.70 -3.55
CA ASP A 94 3.15 4.64 -2.15
C ASP A 94 3.63 6.02 -1.69
N ALA A 95 2.87 6.63 -0.82
CA ALA A 95 3.10 7.96 -0.32
C ALA A 95 4.19 8.05 0.78
N ASP A 96 4.62 6.93 1.34
CA ASP A 96 5.63 6.88 2.40
C ASP A 96 7.00 7.32 1.89
N ASN A 97 7.26 7.01 0.62
CA ASN A 97 8.48 7.37 -0.07
C ASN A 97 8.38 8.72 -0.81
N ILE A 98 7.24 9.39 -0.73
CA ILE A 98 7.11 10.76 -1.17
C ILE A 98 7.56 11.61 0.01
N PRO A 99 8.74 12.19 -0.04
CA PRO A 99 9.32 12.77 1.15
C PRO A 99 8.45 13.92 1.68
N ARG A 100 8.08 13.88 2.96
CA ARG A 100 8.46 15.03 3.79
C ARG A 100 9.97 14.95 3.83
N ILE A 101 10.65 15.47 2.82
CA ILE A 101 12.01 15.13 2.49
C ILE A 101 12.90 15.44 3.68
N ARG A 102 13.39 14.42 4.29
CA ARG A 102 14.67 14.43 5.01
C ARG A 102 15.71 13.86 4.05
N THR A 103 16.16 14.66 3.09
CA THR A 103 17.34 14.33 2.32
C THR A 103 18.56 14.45 3.23
N HIS A 104 19.41 13.45 3.17
CA HIS A 104 20.78 13.41 3.68
C HIS A 104 21.10 14.42 4.82
N GLY A 105 21.09 13.94 6.07
CA GLY A 105 21.80 14.59 7.14
C GLY A 105 21.18 15.89 7.67
N TRP A 106 19.87 15.94 7.98
CA TRP A 106 19.25 16.98 8.83
C TRP A 106 19.27 18.43 8.34
N GLN A 107 19.74 18.75 7.12
CA GLN A 107 20.01 20.12 6.71
C GLN A 107 19.26 20.67 5.49
N GLU A 108 18.53 19.84 4.73
CA GLU A 108 17.68 20.35 3.64
C GLU A 108 16.31 19.68 3.66
N GLU A 109 15.27 20.45 4.03
CA GLU A 109 13.88 20.11 3.77
C GLU A 109 13.63 20.28 2.28
N SER A 110 13.37 19.20 1.55
CA SER A 110 12.88 19.37 0.21
C SER A 110 11.46 19.93 0.26
N LYS A 111 11.16 20.81 -0.68
CA LYS A 111 9.90 21.59 -0.72
C LYS A 111 8.74 20.83 -1.32
N LEU A 112 8.91 19.58 -1.79
CA LEU A 112 7.87 18.79 -2.41
C LEU A 112 6.98 18.15 -1.33
N SER A 113 5.71 18.46 -1.35
CA SER A 113 4.70 17.74 -0.57
C SER A 113 4.21 16.53 -1.34
N ILE A 114 3.56 15.59 -0.63
CA ILE A 114 2.84 14.47 -1.27
C ILE A 114 1.88 14.97 -2.36
N TYR A 115 1.24 16.11 -2.16
CA TYR A 115 0.29 16.69 -3.10
C TYR A 115 0.98 17.11 -4.40
N ASP A 116 2.18 17.72 -4.31
CA ASP A 116 2.95 18.14 -5.48
C ASP A 116 3.40 16.96 -6.33
N VAL A 117 3.67 15.82 -5.69
CA VAL A 117 4.03 14.58 -6.42
C VAL A 117 2.81 13.97 -7.07
N LEU A 118 1.68 13.89 -6.36
CA LEU A 118 0.44 13.30 -6.88
C LEU A 118 -0.14 14.10 -8.06
N ASP A 119 0.09 15.41 -8.11
CA ASP A 119 -0.29 16.25 -9.25
C ASP A 119 0.35 15.80 -10.58
N ASN A 120 1.48 15.07 -10.52
CA ASN A 120 2.10 14.49 -11.71
C ASN A 120 1.39 13.22 -12.21
N TYR A 121 0.39 12.71 -11.49
CA TYR A 121 -0.27 11.44 -11.79
C TYR A 121 -1.77 11.59 -12.01
N PRO A 122 -2.21 12.19 -13.13
CA PRO A 122 -3.63 12.45 -13.40
C PRO A 122 -4.47 11.18 -13.57
N LEU A 123 -3.83 10.03 -13.82
CA LEU A 123 -4.50 8.73 -13.92
C LEU A 123 -4.47 7.93 -12.61
N ALA A 124 -3.82 8.44 -11.56
CA ALA A 124 -3.78 7.73 -10.29
C ALA A 124 -5.18 7.59 -9.68
N LYS A 125 -5.44 6.40 -9.14
CA LYS A 125 -6.66 6.08 -8.43
C LYS A 125 -6.40 5.71 -6.98
N HIS A 126 -5.38 4.89 -6.73
CA HIS A 126 -5.08 4.37 -5.41
C HIS A 126 -3.79 4.96 -4.85
N VAL A 127 -3.83 5.36 -3.59
CA VAL A 127 -2.67 5.83 -2.82
C VAL A 127 -2.59 5.08 -1.50
N LEU A 128 -1.49 4.39 -1.27
CA LEU A 128 -1.12 3.85 0.03
C LEU A 128 -0.37 4.93 0.81
N CYS A 129 -0.72 5.16 2.05
CA CYS A 129 0.00 6.05 2.94
C CYS A 129 0.20 5.40 4.30
N THR A 130 1.48 5.22 4.68
CA THR A 130 1.85 4.74 6.01
C THR A 130 2.26 5.93 6.88
N ASP A 131 1.64 6.10 8.04
CA ASP A 131 2.21 6.99 9.04
C ASP A 131 3.39 6.32 9.73
N ILE A 132 4.60 6.66 9.29
CA ILE A 132 5.85 6.09 9.80
C ILE A 132 6.05 6.40 11.30
N ALA A 133 5.44 7.48 11.82
CA ALA A 133 5.59 7.86 13.22
C ALA A 133 4.92 6.87 14.17
N VAL A 134 3.86 6.21 13.71
CA VAL A 134 3.09 5.23 14.48
C VAL A 134 3.16 3.82 13.92
N ASP A 135 3.86 3.62 12.80
CA ASP A 135 3.98 2.29 12.20
C ASP A 135 4.63 1.29 13.17
N GLY A 136 3.99 0.13 13.32
CA GLY A 136 4.42 -0.91 14.26
C GLY A 136 4.24 -0.59 15.74
N THR A 137 3.73 0.58 16.14
CA THR A 137 3.53 0.94 17.56
C THR A 137 2.26 0.32 18.16
N LEU A 138 1.23 0.05 17.35
CA LEU A 138 -0.11 -0.37 17.79
C LEU A 138 -0.84 0.67 18.67
N GLU A 139 -0.45 1.94 18.58
CA GLU A 139 -1.02 3.04 19.39
C GLU A 139 -2.23 3.71 18.74
N GLY A 140 -2.66 3.21 17.59
CA GLY A 140 -3.79 3.73 16.82
C GLY A 140 -3.37 4.40 15.52
N ALA A 141 -4.30 4.42 14.56
CA ALA A 141 -4.09 5.03 13.26
C ALA A 141 -4.18 6.56 13.33
N SER A 142 -3.43 7.25 12.49
CA SER A 142 -3.39 8.72 12.40
C SER A 142 -4.61 9.30 11.68
N LEU A 143 -5.77 9.29 12.33
CA LEU A 143 -7.04 9.75 11.74
C LEU A 143 -6.97 11.17 11.16
N ALA A 144 -6.25 12.08 11.83
CA ALA A 144 -6.09 13.47 11.37
C ALA A 144 -5.34 13.56 10.02
N LEU A 145 -4.33 12.68 9.81
CA LEU A 145 -3.60 12.59 8.55
C LEU A 145 -4.55 12.17 7.42
N TYR A 146 -5.29 11.07 7.61
CA TYR A 146 -6.18 10.55 6.59
C TYR A 146 -7.37 11.47 6.31
N ALA A 147 -7.94 12.13 7.32
CA ALA A 147 -8.96 13.16 7.15
C ALA A 147 -8.46 14.32 6.28
N GLN A 148 -7.22 14.76 6.48
CA GLN A 148 -6.61 15.80 5.66
C GLN A 148 -6.38 15.34 4.22
N MET A 149 -5.92 14.11 4.02
CA MET A 149 -5.70 13.53 2.69
C MET A 149 -7.02 13.41 1.92
N LEU A 150 -8.06 12.82 2.51
CA LEU A 150 -9.38 12.68 1.90
C LEU A 150 -9.99 14.03 1.51
N LYS A 151 -9.82 15.06 2.34
CA LYS A 151 -10.27 16.42 2.03
C LYS A 151 -9.55 17.04 0.84
N LYS A 152 -8.23 16.81 0.71
CA LYS A 152 -7.40 17.43 -0.33
C LYS A 152 -7.35 16.61 -1.63
N LEU A 153 -7.59 15.32 -1.54
CA LEU A 153 -7.48 14.36 -2.64
C LEU A 153 -8.77 13.54 -2.78
N PRO A 154 -9.96 14.20 -2.91
CA PRO A 154 -11.25 13.52 -2.90
C PRO A 154 -11.45 12.55 -4.08
N GLN A 155 -10.61 12.64 -5.11
CA GLN A 155 -10.64 11.79 -6.30
C GLN A 155 -9.83 10.49 -6.11
N LEU A 156 -9.04 10.37 -5.02
CA LEU A 156 -8.17 9.23 -4.79
C LEU A 156 -8.75 8.27 -3.73
N GLU A 157 -8.56 7.01 -3.96
CA GLU A 157 -8.87 5.94 -3.03
C GLU A 157 -7.67 5.74 -2.09
N ILE A 158 -7.78 6.24 -0.86
CA ILE A 158 -6.71 6.21 0.13
C ILE A 158 -6.71 4.86 0.85
N ILE A 159 -5.54 4.20 0.87
CA ILE A 159 -5.26 3.01 1.65
C ILE A 159 -4.41 3.42 2.84
N ALA A 160 -4.96 3.30 4.05
CA ALA A 160 -4.28 3.67 5.28
C ALA A 160 -3.36 2.53 5.75
N SER A 161 -2.19 2.89 6.28
CA SER A 161 -1.24 1.95 6.88
C SER A 161 -0.53 2.59 8.08
N GLY A 162 -0.07 1.75 9.01
CA GLY A 162 0.65 2.17 10.21
C GLY A 162 -0.25 2.41 11.42
N GLY A 163 0.22 2.00 12.59
CA GLY A 163 -0.38 2.27 13.90
C GLY A 163 -1.62 1.46 14.28
N VAL A 164 -2.30 0.81 13.34
CA VAL A 164 -3.53 0.04 13.63
C VAL A 164 -3.28 -1.00 14.71
N GLY A 165 -3.93 -0.84 15.85
CA GLY A 165 -3.78 -1.68 17.04
C GLY A 165 -5.06 -2.38 17.49
N SER A 166 -6.22 -1.92 17.03
CA SER A 166 -7.52 -2.43 17.45
C SER A 166 -8.53 -2.45 16.30
N ILE A 167 -9.63 -3.16 16.47
CA ILE A 167 -10.75 -3.15 15.52
C ILE A 167 -11.43 -1.78 15.48
N GLU A 168 -11.43 -1.04 16.60
CA GLU A 168 -11.97 0.31 16.70
C GLU A 168 -11.22 1.30 15.78
N ASP A 169 -9.93 1.11 15.56
CA ASP A 169 -9.16 1.94 14.61
C ASP A 169 -9.68 1.73 13.20
N ILE A 170 -10.03 0.50 12.84
CA ILE A 170 -10.58 0.16 11.53
C ILE A 170 -11.97 0.78 11.36
N TYR A 171 -12.83 0.71 12.38
CA TYR A 171 -14.14 1.38 12.37
C TYR A 171 -13.99 2.89 12.13
N LYS A 172 -13.09 3.55 12.86
CA LYS A 172 -12.85 4.99 12.71
C LYS A 172 -12.32 5.36 11.33
N LEU A 173 -11.42 4.56 10.77
CA LEU A 173 -10.89 4.76 9.41
C LEU A 173 -12.00 4.58 8.36
N ASN A 174 -12.87 3.59 8.53
CA ASN A 174 -14.01 3.37 7.66
C ASN A 174 -15.03 4.52 7.73
N GLU A 175 -15.36 5.01 8.94
CA GLU A 175 -16.25 6.16 9.13
C GLU A 175 -15.68 7.44 8.50
N LEU A 176 -14.37 7.58 8.43
CA LEU A 176 -13.68 8.66 7.71
C LEU A 176 -13.84 8.55 6.18
N GLY A 177 -14.13 7.35 5.65
CA GLY A 177 -14.22 7.08 4.22
C GLY A 177 -12.92 6.64 3.57
N VAL A 178 -11.98 6.08 4.34
CA VAL A 178 -10.77 5.45 3.80
C VAL A 178 -11.14 4.21 2.99
N HIS A 179 -10.57 4.07 1.80
CA HIS A 179 -10.90 2.98 0.88
C HIS A 179 -10.41 1.62 1.34
N GLY A 180 -9.26 1.58 2.01
CA GLY A 180 -8.65 0.34 2.51
C GLY A 180 -7.74 0.59 3.69
N VAL A 181 -7.45 -0.48 4.44
CA VAL A 181 -6.57 -0.46 5.60
C VAL A 181 -5.61 -1.64 5.55
N VAL A 182 -4.31 -1.39 5.66
CA VAL A 182 -3.31 -2.44 5.84
C VAL A 182 -3.21 -2.77 7.32
N VAL A 183 -3.53 -4.01 7.67
CA VAL A 183 -3.43 -4.53 9.03
C VAL A 183 -2.34 -5.62 9.05
N GLY A 184 -1.25 -5.35 9.73
CA GLY A 184 -0.10 -6.25 9.82
C GLY A 184 0.12 -6.74 11.24
N LYS A 185 0.98 -6.04 11.97
CA LYS A 185 1.46 -6.43 13.32
C LYS A 185 0.35 -6.78 14.30
N ALA A 186 -0.77 -6.07 14.26
CA ALA A 186 -1.91 -6.32 15.17
C ALA A 186 -2.49 -7.74 15.01
N ILE A 187 -2.50 -8.29 13.80
CA ILE A 187 -2.93 -9.69 13.55
C ILE A 187 -1.88 -10.66 14.10
N TYR A 188 -0.59 -10.43 13.81
CA TYR A 188 0.49 -11.33 14.22
C TYR A 188 0.68 -11.37 15.74
N GLU A 189 0.39 -10.27 16.44
CA GLU A 189 0.45 -10.18 17.90
C GLU A 189 -0.89 -10.56 18.59
N GLY A 190 -1.90 -10.96 17.82
CA GLY A 190 -3.21 -11.37 18.35
C GLY A 190 -4.00 -10.22 19.00
N LYS A 191 -3.72 -8.97 18.61
CA LYS A 191 -4.47 -7.78 19.07
C LYS A 191 -5.82 -7.64 18.36
N ILE A 192 -5.88 -8.10 17.12
CA ILE A 192 -7.09 -8.16 16.31
C ILE A 192 -7.30 -9.61 15.90
N ASP A 193 -8.47 -10.15 16.24
CA ASP A 193 -8.87 -11.47 15.79
C ASP A 193 -9.20 -11.45 14.28
N LEU A 194 -8.68 -12.42 13.53
CA LEU A 194 -8.85 -12.47 12.10
C LEU A 194 -10.32 -12.65 11.68
N ALA A 195 -11.08 -13.44 12.45
CA ALA A 195 -12.51 -13.64 12.18
C ALA A 195 -13.31 -12.36 12.44
N GLU A 196 -12.96 -11.60 13.47
CA GLU A 196 -13.58 -10.30 13.76
C GLU A 196 -13.31 -9.29 12.63
N LEU A 197 -12.04 -9.18 12.20
CA LEU A 197 -11.63 -8.31 11.10
C LEU A 197 -12.39 -8.60 9.80
N LEU A 198 -12.56 -9.88 9.47
CA LEU A 198 -13.18 -10.27 8.22
C LEU A 198 -14.71 -10.22 8.25
N ASN A 199 -15.32 -10.35 9.44
CA ASN A 199 -16.74 -10.06 9.63
C ASN A 199 -17.08 -8.57 9.42
N PHE A 200 -16.12 -7.68 9.62
CA PHE A 200 -16.27 -6.25 9.29
C PHE A 200 -16.50 -6.06 7.79
N ASN A 201 -15.70 -6.67 6.93
CA ASN A 201 -15.82 -6.55 5.47
C ASN A 201 -17.16 -7.08 4.90
N ASN A 202 -17.83 -7.98 5.61
CA ASN A 202 -19.12 -8.54 5.18
C ASN A 202 -20.32 -7.67 5.58
N LYS A 203 -20.12 -6.60 6.35
CA LYS A 203 -21.20 -5.70 6.84
C LYS A 203 -21.21 -4.34 6.12
N THR A 204 -20.20 -4.04 5.32
CA THR A 204 -20.07 -2.84 4.48
C THR A 204 -20.24 -3.18 3.01
#